data_2ec2c14150a8f1bdf1de4572d4870e9f
#
_entry.id   2ec2c14150a8f1bdf1de4572d4870e9f
#
_cell.length_a   1.000
_cell.length_b   1.000
_cell.length_c   1.000
_cell.angle_alpha   90.00
_cell.angle_beta   90.00
_cell.angle_gamma   90.00
#
_symmetry.space_group_name_H-M   'P 1'
#
loop_
_entity.id
_entity.type
_entity.pdbx_description
1 polymer ?
#
loop_
_entity_poly.entity_id
_entity_poly.type
_entity_poly.pdbx_seq_one_letter_code
_entity_poly.pdbx_strand_id
1 'polypeptide(L)'
;MPTKNDAVMNKKELQRKADALPRNQRRVLELLLLGGKHSVADICCKLFLSDPRGYIRVLRDKGFEILDEWRVTDFGNRYKVYFIKTEVL
;
A
#
# COMPACT_ATOMS: atom_id res chain seq x y z
N MET A 1 -12.56 -7.66 -22.40
CA MET A 1 -12.24 -7.55 -21.83
C MET A 1 -11.87 -7.35 -20.97
N PRO A 2 -11.66 -7.24 -20.60
CA PRO A 2 -11.05 -7.15 -19.78
C PRO A 2 -11.00 -6.69 -18.83
N THR A 3 -11.04 -6.37 -18.78
CA THR A 3 -10.90 -5.58 -17.97
C THR A 3 -10.89 -5.89 -16.60
N LYS A 4 -11.32 -6.64 -16.12
CA LYS A 4 -11.31 -6.96 -14.92
C LYS A 4 -10.06 -7.18 -14.38
N ASN A 5 -9.28 -7.61 -14.96
CA ASN A 5 -7.96 -7.80 -14.56
C ASN A 5 -7.23 -6.55 -14.30
N ASP A 6 -7.79 -5.46 -14.79
CA ASP A 6 -7.15 -4.18 -14.65
C ASP A 6 -7.10 -3.71 -13.22
N ALA A 7 -7.99 -4.21 -12.37
CA ALA A 7 -8.03 -3.75 -11.00
C ALA A 7 -7.03 -4.43 -10.08
N VAL A 8 -6.51 -5.58 -10.49
CA VAL A 8 -5.62 -6.34 -9.63
C VAL A 8 -4.41 -6.79 -10.42
N MET A 9 -3.24 -6.34 -10.01
CA MET A 9 -2.00 -6.76 -10.63
C MET A 9 -1.41 -7.89 -9.82
N ASN A 10 -0.71 -8.81 -10.47
CA ASN A 10 -0.05 -9.86 -9.74
C ASN A 10 1.20 -9.28 -9.07
N LYS A 11 1.72 -10.00 -8.10
CA LYS A 11 2.83 -9.52 -7.29
C LYS A 11 4.08 -9.24 -8.14
N LYS A 12 4.29 -10.04 -9.16
CA LYS A 12 5.44 -9.89 -10.02
C LYS A 12 5.42 -8.58 -10.78
N GLU A 13 4.26 -8.21 -11.31
CA GLU A 13 4.10 -6.95 -12.02
C GLU A 13 4.27 -5.77 -11.08
N LEU A 14 3.72 -5.88 -9.88
CA LEU A 14 3.83 -4.82 -8.89
C LEU A 14 5.28 -4.61 -8.48
N GLN A 15 6.02 -5.71 -8.30
CA GLN A 15 7.42 -5.60 -7.94
C GLN A 15 8.23 -4.92 -9.04
N ARG A 16 7.94 -5.26 -10.30
CA ARG A 16 8.63 -4.65 -11.40
C ARG A 16 8.37 -3.16 -11.48
N LYS A 17 7.12 -2.74 -11.27
CA LYS A 17 6.79 -1.33 -11.26
C LYS A 17 7.39 -0.62 -10.06
N ALA A 18 7.49 -1.31 -8.92
CA ALA A 18 8.08 -0.75 -7.73
C ALA A 18 9.55 -0.41 -7.96
N ASP A 19 10.26 -1.24 -8.70
CA ASP A 19 11.67 -1.02 -8.96
C ASP A 19 11.95 0.28 -9.71
N ALA A 20 10.96 0.80 -10.41
CA ALA A 20 11.10 2.03 -11.17
C ALA A 20 10.75 3.27 -10.35
N LEU A 21 10.34 3.11 -9.11
CA LEU A 21 9.89 4.21 -8.28
C LEU A 21 11.05 4.88 -7.52
N PRO A 22 10.89 6.16 -7.15
CA PRO A 22 11.84 6.78 -6.23
C PRO A 22 11.91 5.99 -4.92
N ARG A 23 13.02 6.14 -4.23
CA ARG A 23 13.35 5.30 -3.08
C ARG A 23 12.24 5.18 -2.04
N ASN A 24 11.72 6.28 -1.56
CA ASN A 24 10.75 6.22 -0.46
C ASN A 24 9.40 5.69 -0.92
N GLN A 25 9.00 6.02 -2.15
CA GLN A 25 7.77 5.47 -2.71
C GLN A 25 7.89 3.96 -2.85
N ARG A 26 9.05 3.51 -3.31
CA ARG A 26 9.30 2.08 -3.44
C ARG A 26 9.27 1.38 -2.09
N ARG A 27 9.86 2.00 -1.06
CA ARG A 27 9.87 1.40 0.27
C ARG A 27 8.46 1.20 0.82
N VAL A 28 7.59 2.21 0.65
CA VAL A 28 6.21 2.09 1.10
C VAL A 28 5.50 0.98 0.33
N LEU A 29 5.65 0.96 -0.98
CA LEU A 29 5.00 -0.06 -1.78
C LEU A 29 5.50 -1.46 -1.43
N GLU A 30 6.81 -1.61 -1.25
CA GLU A 30 7.37 -2.92 -0.91
C GLU A 30 6.87 -3.42 0.44
N LEU A 31 6.70 -2.52 1.40
CA LEU A 31 6.14 -2.91 2.69
C LEU A 31 4.73 -3.46 2.51
N LEU A 32 3.93 -2.80 1.70
CA LEU A 32 2.56 -3.27 1.45
C LEU A 32 2.56 -4.60 0.68
N LEU A 33 3.54 -4.81 -0.19
CA LEU A 33 3.64 -6.04 -0.95
C LEU A 33 4.02 -7.25 -0.09
N LEU A 34 4.62 -7.01 1.07
CA LEU A 34 4.93 -8.10 1.98
C LEU A 34 3.66 -8.72 2.58
N GLY A 35 2.54 -8.06 2.39
CA GLY A 35 1.27 -8.55 2.89
C GLY A 35 0.89 -7.90 4.21
N GLY A 36 -0.33 -8.18 4.65
CA GLY A 36 -0.83 -7.62 5.88
C GLY A 36 -1.39 -6.22 5.70
N LYS A 37 -1.96 -5.72 6.78
CA LYS A 37 -2.57 -4.41 6.80
C LYS A 37 -1.79 -3.51 7.74
N HIS A 38 -1.48 -2.30 7.28
CA HIS A 38 -0.59 -1.41 8.01
C HIS A 38 -1.25 -0.06 8.23
N SER A 39 -1.23 0.43 9.47
CA SER A 39 -1.71 1.77 9.77
C SER A 39 -0.63 2.78 9.38
N VAL A 40 -0.99 4.06 9.37
CA VAL A 40 -0.01 5.11 9.13
C VAL A 40 1.11 5.02 10.18
N ALA A 41 0.75 4.77 11.43
CA ALA A 41 1.75 4.66 12.49
C ALA A 41 2.69 3.48 12.23
N ASP A 42 2.16 2.36 11.77
CA ASP A 42 3.00 1.20 11.46
C ASP A 42 4.01 1.55 10.37
N ILE A 43 3.55 2.23 9.33
CA ILE A 43 4.43 2.58 8.22
C ILE A 43 5.49 3.58 8.68
N CYS A 44 5.08 4.56 9.48
CA CYS A 44 6.02 5.52 10.05
C CYS A 44 7.14 4.82 10.82
N CYS A 45 6.74 3.91 11.70
CA CYS A 45 7.71 3.22 12.54
C CYS A 45 8.62 2.29 11.77
N LYS A 46 8.06 1.57 10.84
CA LYS A 46 8.85 0.56 10.11
C LYS A 46 9.80 1.18 9.09
N LEU A 47 9.39 2.29 8.49
CA LEU A 47 10.18 2.90 7.44
C LEU A 47 10.85 4.21 7.86
N PHE A 48 10.57 4.66 9.08
CA PHE A 48 11.10 5.93 9.58
C PHE A 48 10.74 7.10 8.67
N LEU A 49 9.50 7.11 8.20
CA LEU A 49 8.99 8.19 7.38
C LEU A 49 8.01 9.02 8.19
N SER A 50 8.08 10.34 8.06
CA SER A 50 7.27 11.22 8.89
C SER A 50 5.83 11.33 8.42
N ASP A 51 5.57 11.18 7.11
CA ASP A 51 4.20 11.28 6.61
C ASP A 51 3.97 10.33 5.44
N PRO A 52 3.70 9.06 5.75
CA PRO A 52 3.50 8.08 4.68
C PRO A 52 2.24 8.30 3.85
N ARG A 53 1.28 9.09 4.35
CA ARG A 53 0.06 9.32 3.59
C ARG A 53 0.33 9.99 2.25
N GLY A 54 1.32 10.87 2.20
CA GLY A 54 1.72 11.49 0.96
C GLY A 54 2.20 10.48 -0.06
N TYR A 55 2.97 9.51 0.39
CA TYR A 55 3.45 8.46 -0.49
C TYR A 55 2.32 7.56 -0.98
N ILE A 56 1.35 7.28 -0.10
CA ILE A 56 0.19 6.47 -0.50
C ILE A 56 -0.60 7.20 -1.58
N ARG A 57 -0.79 8.50 -1.43
CA ARG A 57 -1.50 9.27 -2.44
C ARG A 57 -0.78 9.23 -3.78
N VAL A 58 0.54 9.42 -3.77
CA VAL A 58 1.32 9.41 -5.00
C VAL A 58 1.23 8.04 -5.67
N LEU A 59 1.33 6.98 -4.88
CA LEU A 59 1.24 5.63 -5.43
C LEU A 59 -0.13 5.37 -6.05
N ARG A 60 -1.19 5.84 -5.41
CA ARG A 60 -2.54 5.71 -5.97
C ARG A 60 -2.65 6.47 -7.29
N ASP A 61 -2.06 7.66 -7.35
CA ASP A 61 -2.07 8.45 -8.57
C ASP A 61 -1.32 7.76 -9.70
N LYS A 62 -0.33 6.95 -9.35
CA LYS A 62 0.44 6.20 -10.34
C LYS A 62 -0.24 4.89 -10.75
N GLY A 63 -1.40 4.60 -10.18
CA GLY A 63 -2.18 3.46 -10.59
C GLY A 63 -2.11 2.24 -9.69
N PHE A 64 -1.43 2.34 -8.56
CA PHE A 64 -1.39 1.21 -7.63
C PHE A 64 -2.68 1.15 -6.82
N GLU A 65 -3.23 -0.04 -6.70
CA GLU A 65 -4.51 -0.25 -6.04
C GLU A 65 -4.28 -0.43 -4.54
N ILE A 66 -4.13 0.66 -3.83
CA ILE A 66 -3.95 0.62 -2.39
C ILE A 66 -5.29 0.85 -1.72
N LEU A 67 -5.73 -0.15 -0.99
CA LEU A 67 -7.02 -0.13 -0.33
C LEU A 67 -6.85 0.27 1.12
N ASP A 68 -7.95 0.65 1.75
CA ASP A 68 -7.91 0.96 3.18
C ASP A 68 -9.19 0.47 3.84
N GLU A 69 -9.12 0.33 5.16
CA GLU A 69 -10.30 0.02 5.94
C GLU A 69 -10.14 0.62 7.32
N TRP A 70 -11.27 0.96 7.94
CA TRP A 70 -11.29 1.54 9.27
C TRP A 70 -11.18 0.44 10.31
N ARG A 71 -10.45 0.75 11.38
CA ARG A 71 -10.36 -0.09 12.56
C ARG A 71 -10.65 0.74 13.78
N VAL A 72 -10.98 0.09 14.88
CA VAL A 72 -11.29 0.78 16.13
C VAL A 72 -10.42 0.19 17.24
N THR A 73 -9.79 1.07 18.01
CA THR A 73 -9.00 0.64 19.17
C THR A 73 -9.91 0.27 20.33
N ASP A 74 -9.34 -0.35 21.36
CA ASP A 74 -10.09 -0.70 22.56
C ASP A 74 -10.66 0.54 23.26
N PHE A 75 -10.08 1.71 23.01
CA PHE A 75 -10.53 2.95 23.60
C PHE A 75 -11.53 3.69 22.72
N GLY A 76 -11.96 3.09 21.61
CA GLY A 76 -12.96 3.70 20.75
C GLY A 76 -12.41 4.65 19.70
N ASN A 77 -11.10 4.82 19.61
CA ASN A 77 -10.49 5.65 18.58
C ASN A 77 -10.45 4.92 17.26
N ARG A 78 -10.76 5.63 16.18
CA ARG A 78 -10.75 5.03 14.86
C ARG A 78 -9.45 5.35 14.16
N TYR A 79 -8.98 4.39 13.37
CA TYR A 79 -7.78 4.58 12.54
C TYR A 79 -7.92 3.75 11.28
N LYS A 80 -7.12 4.12 10.27
CA LYS A 80 -7.18 3.46 8.98
C LYS A 80 -5.98 2.55 8.82
N VAL A 81 -6.19 1.38 8.22
CA VAL A 81 -5.09 0.51 7.82
C VAL A 81 -5.11 0.41 6.31
N TYR A 82 -3.93 0.28 5.73
CA TYR A 82 -3.75 0.23 4.29
C TYR A 82 -3.19 -1.12 3.88
N PHE A 83 -3.58 -1.56 2.71
CA PHE A 83 -3.10 -2.84 2.18
C PHE A 83 -3.22 -2.81 0.68
N ILE A 84 -2.49 -3.70 0.02
CA ILE A 84 -2.55 -3.79 -1.42
C ILE A 84 -3.05 -5.18 -1.78
N LYS A 85 -3.95 -5.23 -2.76
CA LYS A 85 -4.53 -6.47 -3.20
C LYS A 85 -3.70 -7.01 -4.34
N THR A 86 -3.25 -8.23 -4.21
CA THR A 86 -2.47 -8.87 -5.25
C THR A 86 -3.11 -10.18 -5.64
N GLU A 87 -2.90 -10.55 -6.89
CA GLU A 87 -3.36 -11.81 -7.39
C GLU A 87 -2.43 -12.90 -6.92
N VAL A 88 -2.98 -13.97 -6.38
CA VAL A 88 -2.19 -15.09 -5.89
C VAL A 88 -2.26 -16.21 -6.91
N LEU A 89 -1.13 -16.69 -7.33
CA LEU A 89 -1.05 -17.76 -8.32
C LEU A 89 -0.59 -19.05 -7.71
#